data_d24217b321371a54972f62594886e5bb
#
_entry.id   d24217b321371a54972f62594886e5bb
#
_cell.length_a   1.000
_cell.length_b   1.000
_cell.length_c   1.000
_cell.angle_alpha   90.00
_cell.angle_beta   90.00
_cell.angle_gamma   90.00
#
_symmetry.space_group_name_H-M   'P 1'
#
loop_
_entity.id
_entity.type
_entity.pdbx_description
1 polymer ?
#
loop_
_entity_poly.entity_id
_entity_poly.type
_entity_poly.pdbx_seq_one_letter_code
_entity_poly.pdbx_strand_id
1 'polypeptide(L)'
;PDTQSENKRRQFARQHFLSWLRLREWKQTHHQLVELAEGLKLSFNEKGANYENLHRALLTGLLSFIANKTDERNTFMAVRHQKAKVFPASTLHKTNTAWVMAFEMVETSQVYLRTLAKIDPEWILLAARELLKYHYFEPHWSKKAGIVNAYAQISLFGLIIEPKRMVNFEKVDQAAA
;
A
#
# COMPACT_ATOMS: atom_id res chain seq x y z
N PRO A 1 -19.97 21.14 -15.42
CA PRO A 1 -19.36 20.78 -16.70
C PRO A 1 -20.16 19.76 -17.51
N ASP A 2 -21.11 19.01 -16.93
CA ASP A 2 -21.89 17.98 -17.63
C ASP A 2 -22.93 18.55 -18.63
N THR A 3 -23.25 19.83 -18.57
CA THR A 3 -24.18 20.52 -19.46
C THR A 3 -23.52 21.05 -20.76
N GLN A 4 -22.19 20.93 -20.91
CA GLN A 4 -21.48 21.41 -22.10
C GLN A 4 -21.50 20.39 -23.24
N SER A 5 -21.57 20.89 -24.49
CA SER A 5 -21.49 20.04 -25.69
C SER A 5 -20.15 19.29 -25.75
N GLU A 6 -20.12 18.11 -26.39
CA GLU A 6 -18.91 17.29 -26.52
C GLU A 6 -17.74 18.06 -27.14
N ASN A 7 -18.01 18.94 -28.13
CA ASN A 7 -17.00 19.76 -28.76
C ASN A 7 -16.34 20.73 -27.77
N LYS A 8 -17.11 21.37 -26.89
CA LYS A 8 -16.58 22.27 -25.86
C LYS A 8 -15.72 21.51 -24.86
N ARG A 9 -16.10 20.28 -24.47
CA ARG A 9 -15.32 19.42 -23.57
C ARG A 9 -14.01 18.99 -24.24
N ARG A 10 -14.01 18.64 -25.53
CA ARG A 10 -12.78 18.32 -26.30
C ARG A 10 -11.86 19.53 -26.39
N GLN A 11 -12.42 20.72 -26.64
CA GLN A 11 -11.65 21.96 -26.68
C GLN A 11 -11.01 22.27 -25.31
N PHE A 12 -11.78 22.14 -24.22
CA PHE A 12 -11.27 22.28 -22.85
C PHE A 12 -10.13 21.30 -22.56
N ALA A 13 -10.31 20.02 -22.89
CA ALA A 13 -9.27 19.01 -22.69
C ALA A 13 -7.98 19.39 -23.43
N ARG A 14 -8.08 19.83 -24.69
CA ARG A 14 -6.94 20.25 -25.49
C ARG A 14 -6.24 21.48 -24.90
N GLN A 15 -6.99 22.48 -24.44
CA GLN A 15 -6.47 23.71 -23.81
C GLN A 15 -5.70 23.40 -22.50
N HIS A 16 -6.10 22.36 -21.78
CA HIS A 16 -5.48 21.93 -20.52
C HIS A 16 -4.49 20.76 -20.68
N PHE A 17 -4.07 20.45 -21.91
CA PHE A 17 -3.14 19.34 -22.22
C PHE A 17 -3.62 17.97 -21.69
N LEU A 18 -4.94 17.76 -21.64
CA LEU A 18 -5.56 16.53 -21.20
C LEU A 18 -5.96 15.65 -22.40
N SER A 19 -5.78 14.34 -22.28
CA SER A 19 -6.27 13.40 -23.28
C SER A 19 -7.80 13.25 -23.14
N TRP A 20 -8.53 13.60 -24.18
CA TRP A 20 -9.98 13.42 -24.24
C TRP A 20 -10.41 11.96 -24.05
N LEU A 21 -9.69 11.04 -24.64
CA LEU A 21 -9.96 9.61 -24.51
C LEU A 21 -9.83 9.17 -23.05
N ARG A 22 -8.72 9.54 -22.38
CA ARG A 22 -8.51 9.22 -20.98
C ARG A 22 -9.55 9.83 -20.03
N LEU A 23 -10.00 11.04 -20.32
CA LEU A 23 -11.08 11.66 -19.55
C LEU A 23 -12.41 10.91 -19.69
N ARG A 24 -12.71 10.40 -20.88
CA ARG A 24 -13.89 9.57 -21.10
C ARG A 24 -13.80 8.24 -20.33
N GLU A 25 -12.67 7.53 -20.48
CA GLU A 25 -12.42 6.29 -19.76
C GLU A 25 -12.52 6.49 -18.24
N TRP A 26 -11.92 7.56 -17.73
CA TRP A 26 -12.00 7.91 -16.31
C TRP A 26 -13.44 8.16 -15.86
N LYS A 27 -14.23 8.93 -16.62
CA LYS A 27 -15.63 9.21 -16.31
C LYS A 27 -16.47 7.93 -16.29
N GLN A 28 -16.25 7.05 -17.27
CA GLN A 28 -16.95 5.77 -17.35
C GLN A 28 -16.61 4.86 -16.17
N THR A 29 -15.33 4.72 -15.84
CA THR A 29 -14.89 3.94 -14.67
C THR A 29 -15.46 4.50 -13.37
N HIS A 30 -15.44 5.83 -13.21
CA HIS A 30 -16.04 6.48 -12.03
C HIS A 30 -17.53 6.15 -11.91
N HIS A 31 -18.29 6.23 -13.02
CA HIS A 31 -19.72 5.91 -13.01
C HIS A 31 -19.97 4.45 -12.59
N GLN A 32 -19.23 3.51 -13.17
CA GLN A 32 -19.32 2.09 -12.80
C GLN A 32 -19.02 1.84 -11.32
N LEU A 33 -18.01 2.53 -10.76
CA LEU A 33 -17.67 2.43 -9.33
C LEU A 33 -18.77 3.00 -8.43
N VAL A 34 -19.39 4.10 -8.84
CA VAL A 34 -20.54 4.70 -8.11
C VAL A 34 -21.72 3.71 -8.10
N GLU A 35 -22.11 3.17 -9.26
CA GLU A 35 -23.19 2.19 -9.36
C GLU A 35 -22.90 0.94 -8.49
N LEU A 36 -21.66 0.47 -8.50
CA LEU A 36 -21.25 -0.66 -7.67
C LEU A 36 -21.37 -0.33 -6.18
N ALA A 37 -20.90 0.85 -5.76
CA ALA A 37 -20.96 1.29 -4.38
C ALA A 37 -22.42 1.45 -3.89
N GLU A 38 -23.31 2.00 -4.73
CA GLU A 38 -24.74 2.11 -4.45
C GLU A 38 -25.38 0.72 -4.32
N GLY A 39 -25.06 -0.21 -5.23
CA GLY A 39 -25.52 -1.59 -5.17
C GLY A 39 -25.10 -2.32 -3.89
N LEU A 40 -23.92 -2.00 -3.37
CA LEU A 40 -23.37 -2.49 -2.09
C LEU A 40 -23.90 -1.69 -0.87
N LYS A 41 -24.75 -0.68 -1.08
CA LYS A 41 -25.29 0.22 -0.04
C LYS A 41 -24.19 0.93 0.77
N LEU A 42 -23.09 1.28 0.12
CA LEU A 42 -22.02 2.06 0.73
C LEU A 42 -22.42 3.54 0.77
N SER A 43 -22.12 4.21 1.89
CA SER A 43 -22.31 5.64 2.02
C SER A 43 -21.13 6.39 1.40
N PHE A 44 -21.41 7.49 0.72
CA PHE A 44 -20.39 8.37 0.19
C PHE A 44 -19.97 9.41 1.24
N ASN A 45 -18.68 9.75 1.26
CA ASN A 45 -18.19 10.80 2.13
C ASN A 45 -18.63 12.17 1.59
N GLU A 46 -19.15 13.04 2.46
CA GLU A 46 -19.46 14.45 2.11
C GLU A 46 -18.20 15.28 1.92
N LYS A 47 -17.12 14.93 2.63
CA LYS A 47 -15.81 15.59 2.55
C LYS A 47 -14.77 14.63 2.01
N GLY A 48 -13.75 15.15 1.31
CA GLY A 48 -12.62 14.38 0.85
C GLY A 48 -11.93 13.65 1.99
N ALA A 49 -11.53 12.40 1.76
CA ALA A 49 -10.77 11.63 2.72
C ALA A 49 -9.39 12.29 2.98
N ASN A 50 -8.88 12.18 4.20
CA ASN A 50 -7.52 12.55 4.51
C ASN A 50 -6.52 11.57 3.87
N TYR A 51 -5.23 11.92 3.88
CA TYR A 51 -4.17 11.10 3.30
C TYR A 51 -4.18 9.66 3.84
N GLU A 52 -4.24 9.51 5.14
CA GLU A 52 -4.20 8.21 5.80
C GLU A 52 -5.37 7.31 5.38
N ASN A 53 -6.60 7.80 5.52
CA ASN A 53 -7.79 7.01 5.21
C ASN A 53 -7.83 6.58 3.74
N LEU A 54 -7.46 7.51 2.84
CA LEU A 54 -7.39 7.20 1.41
C LEU A 54 -6.34 6.11 1.13
N HIS A 55 -5.12 6.26 1.66
CA HIS A 55 -4.04 5.33 1.35
C HIS A 55 -4.18 4.00 2.06
N ARG A 56 -4.80 3.95 3.24
CA ARG A 56 -5.17 2.69 3.90
C ARG A 56 -6.20 1.92 3.09
N ALA A 57 -7.20 2.58 2.52
CA ALA A 57 -8.18 1.94 1.64
C ALA A 57 -7.51 1.40 0.36
N LEU A 58 -6.64 2.19 -0.29
CA LEU A 58 -5.89 1.74 -1.47
C LEU A 58 -4.95 0.57 -1.16
N LEU A 59 -4.33 0.57 0.01
CA LEU A 59 -3.38 -0.46 0.44
C LEU A 59 -4.01 -1.86 0.49
N THR A 60 -5.30 -1.98 0.82
CA THR A 60 -6.00 -3.28 0.84
C THR A 60 -5.96 -3.99 -0.52
N GLY A 61 -5.97 -3.23 -1.61
CA GLY A 61 -5.84 -3.76 -2.98
C GLY A 61 -4.40 -3.82 -3.51
N LEU A 62 -3.43 -3.25 -2.78
CA LEU A 62 -2.05 -3.07 -3.23
C LEU A 62 -1.01 -3.76 -2.34
N LEU A 63 -1.41 -4.73 -1.52
CA LEU A 63 -0.52 -5.46 -0.60
C LEU A 63 0.64 -6.18 -1.31
N SER A 64 0.48 -6.53 -2.59
CA SER A 64 1.54 -7.11 -3.41
C SER A 64 2.52 -6.09 -4.00
N PHE A 65 2.27 -4.80 -3.79
CA PHE A 65 3.06 -3.70 -4.35
C PHE A 65 3.68 -2.80 -3.28
N ILE A 66 3.88 -3.35 -2.08
CA ILE A 66 4.57 -2.67 -1.00
C ILE A 66 6.06 -2.94 -1.05
N ALA A 67 6.85 -1.98 -0.58
CA ALA A 67 8.29 -2.12 -0.51
C ALA A 67 8.89 -1.33 0.67
N ASN A 68 9.97 -1.87 1.23
CA ASN A 68 10.76 -1.26 2.29
C ASN A 68 12.10 -0.79 1.71
N LYS A 69 12.57 0.38 2.14
CA LYS A 69 13.87 0.91 1.78
C LYS A 69 15.00 0.02 2.29
N THR A 70 15.98 -0.24 1.44
CA THR A 70 17.23 -0.91 1.82
C THR A 70 18.32 0.11 2.14
N ASP A 71 19.50 -0.36 2.60
CA ASP A 71 20.67 0.49 2.81
C ASP A 71 21.27 0.99 1.47
N GLU A 72 20.96 0.33 0.37
CA GLU A 72 21.39 0.75 -0.96
C GLU A 72 20.60 2.00 -1.41
N ARG A 73 21.29 2.96 -2.01
CA ARG A 73 20.68 4.21 -2.45
C ARG A 73 19.53 3.96 -3.45
N ASN A 74 18.38 4.57 -3.19
CA ASN A 74 17.15 4.50 -4.01
C ASN A 74 16.67 3.07 -4.30
N THR A 75 17.10 2.09 -3.51
CA THR A 75 16.73 0.69 -3.64
C THR A 75 15.78 0.30 -2.53
N PHE A 76 14.77 -0.45 -2.92
CA PHE A 76 13.72 -0.96 -2.04
C PHE A 76 13.63 -2.49 -2.21
N MET A 77 13.32 -3.16 -1.12
CA MET A 77 12.95 -4.56 -1.12
C MET A 77 11.43 -4.65 -1.17
N ALA A 78 10.90 -5.13 -2.26
CA ALA A 78 9.47 -5.42 -2.40
C ALA A 78 9.15 -6.85 -1.92
N VAL A 79 7.88 -7.18 -1.87
CA VAL A 79 7.42 -8.53 -1.58
C VAL A 79 8.09 -9.57 -2.49
N ARG A 80 8.14 -10.84 -2.05
CA ARG A 80 8.80 -11.95 -2.77
C ARG A 80 10.29 -11.72 -3.01
N HIS A 81 10.95 -10.96 -2.12
CA HIS A 81 12.39 -10.63 -2.19
C HIS A 81 12.81 -9.92 -3.48
N GLN A 82 11.91 -9.19 -4.13
CA GLN A 82 12.19 -8.48 -5.36
C GLN A 82 12.86 -7.13 -5.06
N LYS A 83 14.10 -6.94 -5.52
CA LYS A 83 14.74 -5.62 -5.48
C LYS A 83 14.13 -4.71 -6.55
N ALA A 84 13.78 -3.50 -6.16
CA ALA A 84 13.20 -2.49 -7.04
C ALA A 84 13.78 -1.11 -6.74
N LYS A 85 13.75 -0.21 -7.73
CA LYS A 85 14.15 1.18 -7.57
C LYS A 85 12.97 2.12 -7.73
N VAL A 86 13.02 3.25 -7.04
CA VAL A 86 12.05 4.32 -7.26
C VAL A 86 12.29 4.93 -8.63
N PHE A 87 11.24 5.08 -9.43
CA PHE A 87 11.34 5.70 -10.74
C PHE A 87 11.86 7.15 -10.61
N PRO A 88 12.85 7.57 -11.42
CA PRO A 88 13.56 8.84 -11.24
C PRO A 88 12.65 10.08 -11.25
N ALA A 89 11.55 10.06 -12.00
CA ALA A 89 10.59 11.16 -12.06
C ALA A 89 9.58 11.17 -10.88
N SER A 90 9.65 10.20 -9.96
CA SER A 90 8.80 10.20 -8.76
C SER A 90 9.23 11.30 -7.79
N THR A 91 8.26 11.99 -7.20
CA THR A 91 8.50 12.97 -6.13
C THR A 91 9.16 12.34 -4.90
N LEU A 92 8.99 11.03 -4.70
CA LEU A 92 9.61 10.28 -3.60
C LEU A 92 11.05 9.84 -3.87
N HIS A 93 11.56 10.00 -5.11
CA HIS A 93 12.93 9.58 -5.47
C HIS A 93 14.04 10.22 -4.62
N LYS A 94 13.81 11.47 -4.14
CA LYS A 94 14.79 12.21 -3.33
C LYS A 94 14.43 12.25 -1.84
N THR A 95 13.42 11.51 -1.42
CA THR A 95 12.96 11.53 -0.01
C THR A 95 13.56 10.35 0.76
N ASN A 96 13.65 10.51 2.09
CA ASN A 96 14.06 9.44 2.99
C ASN A 96 12.86 8.63 3.48
N THR A 97 12.01 8.17 2.55
CA THR A 97 10.82 7.38 2.87
C THR A 97 11.22 5.93 3.10
N ALA A 98 10.87 5.37 4.26
CA ALA A 98 11.18 3.99 4.60
C ALA A 98 10.25 2.97 3.94
N TRP A 99 8.95 3.26 3.91
CA TRP A 99 7.92 2.37 3.38
C TRP A 99 7.11 3.05 2.30
N VAL A 100 6.89 2.33 1.20
CA VAL A 100 6.09 2.81 0.08
C VAL A 100 5.13 1.72 -0.38
N MET A 101 3.98 2.14 -0.91
CA MET A 101 3.18 1.32 -1.82
C MET A 101 3.29 1.91 -3.22
N ALA A 102 3.32 1.06 -4.23
CA ALA A 102 3.33 1.43 -5.64
C ALA A 102 1.99 1.06 -6.27
N PHE A 103 1.55 1.82 -7.25
CA PHE A 103 0.42 1.43 -8.08
C PHE A 103 0.85 0.37 -9.12
N GLU A 104 2.08 0.47 -9.60
CA GLU A 104 2.64 -0.47 -10.57
C GLU A 104 4.14 -0.71 -10.34
N MET A 105 4.58 -1.90 -10.73
CA MET A 105 5.99 -2.25 -10.87
C MET A 105 6.27 -2.54 -12.34
N VAL A 106 7.24 -1.82 -12.91
CA VAL A 106 7.60 -1.94 -14.33
C VAL A 106 8.99 -2.56 -14.42
N GLU A 107 9.07 -3.71 -15.07
CA GLU A 107 10.32 -4.41 -15.32
C GLU A 107 10.89 -3.98 -16.67
N THR A 108 12.15 -3.53 -16.63
CA THR A 108 12.96 -3.20 -17.81
C THR A 108 14.32 -3.87 -17.63
N SER A 109 15.44 -3.14 -17.68
CA SER A 109 16.75 -3.66 -17.24
C SER A 109 16.81 -3.88 -15.71
N GLN A 110 15.92 -3.27 -14.97
CA GLN A 110 15.66 -3.43 -13.54
C GLN A 110 14.18 -3.12 -13.25
N VAL A 111 13.71 -3.49 -12.06
CA VAL A 111 12.34 -3.22 -11.64
C VAL A 111 12.24 -1.80 -11.11
N TYR A 112 11.25 -1.04 -11.60
CA TYR A 112 10.92 0.30 -11.14
C TYR A 112 9.55 0.36 -10.48
N LEU A 113 9.50 0.98 -9.31
CA LEU A 113 8.27 1.35 -8.61
C LEU A 113 7.77 2.69 -9.17
N ARG A 114 6.52 2.74 -9.62
CA ARG A 114 5.89 3.93 -10.20
C ARG A 114 4.59 4.28 -9.47
N THR A 115 4.24 5.57 -9.51
CA THR A 115 3.05 6.11 -8.83
C THR A 115 3.01 5.68 -7.35
N LEU A 116 3.94 6.27 -6.59
CA LEU A 116 4.24 5.87 -5.22
C LEU A 116 3.50 6.72 -4.19
N ALA A 117 3.13 6.07 -3.10
CA ALA A 117 2.71 6.74 -1.88
C ALA A 117 3.54 6.24 -0.69
N LYS A 118 3.85 7.17 0.24
CA LYS A 118 4.42 6.83 1.54
C LYS A 118 3.34 6.12 2.37
N ILE A 119 3.71 5.03 3.04
CA ILE A 119 2.81 4.29 3.94
C ILE A 119 3.49 4.07 5.30
N ASP A 120 2.68 3.72 6.28
CA ASP A 120 3.12 3.30 7.59
C ASP A 120 3.05 1.76 7.68
N PRO A 121 4.06 1.07 8.22
CA PRO A 121 4.04 -0.38 8.39
C PRO A 121 2.86 -0.86 9.25
N GLU A 122 2.38 -0.07 10.21
CA GLU A 122 1.19 -0.42 10.99
C GLU A 122 -0.07 -0.55 10.09
N TRP A 123 -0.16 0.22 9.02
CA TRP A 123 -1.29 0.07 8.08
C TRP A 123 -1.22 -1.27 7.34
N ILE A 124 0.00 -1.76 7.06
CA ILE A 124 0.19 -3.08 6.43
C ILE A 124 -0.27 -4.17 7.40
N LEU A 125 0.13 -4.08 8.68
CA LEU A 125 -0.24 -5.06 9.70
C LEU A 125 -1.75 -5.13 9.88
N LEU A 126 -2.46 -4.01 9.79
CA LEU A 126 -3.92 -3.95 9.90
C LEU A 126 -4.60 -4.50 8.63
N ALA A 127 -4.15 -4.05 7.44
CA ALA A 127 -4.78 -4.41 6.17
C ALA A 127 -4.53 -5.88 5.77
N ALA A 128 -3.39 -6.44 6.15
CA ALA A 128 -2.96 -7.78 5.77
C ALA A 128 -3.13 -8.83 6.88
N ARG A 129 -3.87 -8.55 7.94
CA ARG A 129 -3.94 -9.34 9.17
C ARG A 129 -4.00 -10.85 8.93
N GLU A 130 -4.86 -11.30 8.01
CA GLU A 130 -5.07 -12.71 7.69
C GLU A 130 -3.98 -13.31 6.76
N LEU A 131 -3.08 -12.47 6.24
CA LEU A 131 -2.02 -12.86 5.31
C LEU A 131 -0.62 -12.82 5.95
N LEU A 132 -0.52 -12.30 7.17
CA LEU A 132 0.74 -12.17 7.88
C LEU A 132 1.26 -13.54 8.31
N LYS A 133 2.58 -13.71 8.21
CA LYS A 133 3.29 -14.85 8.78
C LYS A 133 4.09 -14.40 9.98
N TYR A 134 4.01 -15.20 11.03
CA TYR A 134 4.70 -14.96 12.29
C TYR A 134 5.77 -16.01 12.48
N HIS A 135 6.98 -15.59 12.82
CA HIS A 135 8.06 -16.47 13.25
C HIS A 135 8.47 -16.07 14.67
N TYR A 136 8.30 -17.00 15.61
CA TYR A 136 8.58 -16.75 17.02
C TYR A 136 9.98 -17.27 17.38
N PHE A 137 10.72 -16.47 18.17
CA PHE A 137 12.07 -16.80 18.57
C PHE A 137 12.43 -16.23 19.97
N GLU A 138 13.51 -16.75 20.57
CA GLU A 138 14.01 -16.32 21.88
C GLU A 138 12.93 -16.31 22.98
N PRO A 139 12.20 -17.42 23.24
CA PRO A 139 11.28 -17.47 24.37
C PRO A 139 12.04 -17.33 25.69
N HIS A 140 11.56 -16.47 26.59
CA HIS A 140 12.19 -16.19 27.86
C HIS A 140 11.18 -15.87 28.95
N TRP A 141 11.52 -16.24 30.17
CA TRP A 141 10.69 -15.96 31.35
C TRP A 141 10.83 -14.49 31.78
N SER A 142 9.72 -13.79 31.86
CA SER A 142 9.63 -12.43 32.41
C SER A 142 9.33 -12.49 33.90
N LYS A 143 10.34 -12.37 34.78
CA LYS A 143 10.15 -12.37 36.23
C LYS A 143 9.19 -11.29 36.71
N LYS A 144 9.20 -10.11 36.06
CA LYS A 144 8.36 -8.97 36.42
C LYS A 144 6.88 -9.22 36.10
N ALA A 145 6.60 -9.88 34.99
CA ALA A 145 5.23 -10.11 34.51
C ALA A 145 4.68 -11.50 34.90
N GLY A 146 5.57 -12.44 35.30
CA GLY A 146 5.17 -13.82 35.62
C GLY A 146 4.68 -14.60 34.41
N ILE A 147 5.18 -14.28 33.21
CA ILE A 147 4.77 -14.89 31.93
C ILE A 147 5.97 -15.23 31.06
N VAL A 148 5.79 -16.13 30.10
CA VAL A 148 6.76 -16.37 29.04
C VAL A 148 6.52 -15.37 27.92
N ASN A 149 7.54 -14.57 27.61
CA ASN A 149 7.58 -13.71 26.44
C ASN A 149 8.43 -14.35 25.33
N ALA A 150 8.14 -13.98 24.10
CA ALA A 150 9.00 -14.26 22.94
C ALA A 150 9.05 -13.03 22.03
N TYR A 151 9.91 -13.08 21.05
CA TYR A 151 9.86 -12.12 19.97
C TYR A 151 9.18 -12.74 18.74
N ALA A 152 8.40 -11.95 18.05
CA ALA A 152 7.78 -12.29 16.79
C ALA A 152 8.41 -11.47 15.67
N GLN A 153 8.87 -12.12 14.63
CA GLN A 153 9.15 -11.51 13.34
C GLN A 153 7.88 -11.65 12.49
N ILE A 154 7.39 -10.53 11.97
CA ILE A 154 6.15 -10.49 11.19
C ILE A 154 6.49 -10.19 9.74
N SER A 155 6.00 -11.01 8.83
CA SER A 155 6.27 -10.87 7.39
C SER A 155 5.00 -11.00 6.55
N LEU A 156 5.02 -10.36 5.37
CA LEU A 156 4.00 -10.45 4.36
C LEU A 156 4.64 -10.81 3.01
N PHE A 157 4.23 -11.94 2.43
CA PHE A 157 4.78 -12.46 1.17
C PHE A 157 6.33 -12.49 1.12
N GLY A 158 6.98 -12.80 2.25
CA GLY A 158 8.43 -12.84 2.38
C GLY A 158 9.09 -11.52 2.74
N LEU A 159 8.37 -10.38 2.68
CA LEU A 159 8.88 -9.08 3.13
C LEU A 159 8.70 -8.97 4.65
N ILE A 160 9.78 -8.69 5.38
CA ILE A 160 9.73 -8.45 6.82
C ILE A 160 9.13 -7.08 7.06
N ILE A 161 7.98 -7.05 7.75
CA ILE A 161 7.27 -5.81 8.12
C ILE A 161 7.75 -5.34 9.49
N GLU A 162 7.81 -6.28 10.44
CA GLU A 162 8.26 -6.04 11.80
C GLU A 162 9.32 -7.07 12.17
N PRO A 163 10.59 -6.70 12.35
CA PRO A 163 11.66 -7.66 12.57
C PRO A 163 11.67 -8.26 13.98
N LYS A 164 11.18 -7.50 14.97
CA LYS A 164 11.25 -7.92 16.37
C LYS A 164 10.16 -7.23 17.22
N ARG A 165 9.05 -7.91 17.43
CA ARG A 165 7.97 -7.47 18.31
C ARG A 165 7.86 -8.38 19.52
N MET A 166 7.87 -7.83 20.73
CA MET A 166 7.68 -8.64 21.94
C MET A 166 6.20 -9.08 22.04
N VAL A 167 5.98 -10.35 22.28
CA VAL A 167 4.66 -10.97 22.44
C VAL A 167 4.60 -11.84 23.67
N ASN A 168 3.41 -11.99 24.26
CA ASN A 168 3.17 -13.00 25.30
C ASN A 168 3.06 -14.36 24.59
N PHE A 169 4.03 -15.23 24.82
CA PHE A 169 4.13 -16.52 24.13
C PHE A 169 3.03 -17.51 24.53
N GLU A 170 2.48 -17.39 25.74
CA GLU A 170 1.36 -18.22 26.20
C GLU A 170 0.05 -17.95 25.44
N LYS A 171 -0.07 -16.75 24.82
CA LYS A 171 -1.24 -16.35 24.03
C LYS A 171 -1.06 -16.59 22.53
N VAL A 172 0.06 -17.15 22.13
CA VAL A 172 0.31 -17.48 20.73
C VAL A 172 -0.42 -18.78 20.39
N ASP A 173 -1.29 -18.73 19.43
CA ASP A 173 -1.94 -19.93 18.90
C ASP A 173 -0.88 -20.79 18.20
N GLN A 174 -0.57 -21.95 18.79
CA GLN A 174 0.44 -22.86 18.27
C GLN A 174 0.08 -23.45 16.90
N ALA A 175 -1.17 -23.33 16.46
CA ALA A 175 -1.61 -23.76 15.14
C ALA A 175 -1.22 -22.77 14.02
N ALA A 176 -0.79 -21.56 14.37
CA ALA A 176 -0.39 -20.50 13.43
C ALA A 176 1.13 -20.27 13.36
N ALA A 177 1.93 -21.12 14.03
CA ALA A 177 3.38 -21.01 14.09
C ALA A 177 4.10 -21.83 13.00
#